data_cad8f33e765a3c79f6e91c2a0f17f752
#
_entry.id   cad8f33e765a3c79f6e91c2a0f17f752
#
_cell.length_a   1.000
_cell.length_b   1.000
_cell.length_c   1.000
_cell.angle_alpha   90.00
_cell.angle_beta   90.00
_cell.angle_gamma   90.00
#
_symmetry.space_group_name_H-M   'P 1'
#
loop_
_entity.id
_entity.type
_entity.pdbx_description
1 polymer ?
#
loop_
_entity_poly.entity_id
_entity_poly.type
_entity_poly.pdbx_seq_one_letter_code
_entity_poly.pdbx_strand_id
1 'polypeptide(L)'
;MRRKDILKMCVQNLKRRKARTFLTVLGVLIGCCSIVIMVSIGIGMKDSQEKMLKQMGDLTIITVTPPQGGKGKITLDDAAVKSIRELPGVTAVTPKMELSDYTVKLYAGAGDRYTADWAGVSGIDGKSMADMGYKIKRGSGFPAISPSAGLAALGGQYLAYNFKDTLKPEGSNTIDRWSAMDETGKMGKLPDPFFDVLKTPITLEIDTGSGKIRIPVAVTGTLKEDYNKGSETSDGLLLGLDSIKQIYAQIQEKTRNNKKPAYTTILVKTADISQVSSVESTIKALGYTTSSMESIREPMEKEARQKQLMLGGLGAISLFVAALGITNTMIMSISERTREIGIMKALGCYVRDIRLLFLTEAGAIGLLGGLAGCLLSFILSLIINMVSLGGFSPGNLLAAVAGGKAVARISVIPPWLMLFAIVFSVAIGLVSGYHPANKAVKIPALEAIKNEE
;
A
#
# COMPACT_ATOMS: atom_id res chain seq x y z
N MET A 1 -29.10 47.67 -0.02
CA MET A 1 -29.13 47.15 1.40
C MET A 1 -27.69 47.04 1.96
N ARG A 2 -27.49 47.27 3.30
CA ARG A 2 -26.20 47.03 3.91
C ARG A 2 -25.93 45.49 4.01
N ARG A 3 -24.69 45.03 3.82
CA ARG A 3 -24.37 43.60 3.87
C ARG A 3 -24.75 42.95 5.22
N LYS A 4 -24.68 43.70 6.32
CA LYS A 4 -25.09 43.24 7.65
C LYS A 4 -26.58 42.95 7.75
N ASP A 5 -27.43 43.74 7.05
CA ASP A 5 -28.88 43.57 7.05
C ASP A 5 -29.29 42.32 6.29
N ILE A 6 -28.59 42.03 5.16
CA ILE A 6 -28.81 40.82 4.37
C ILE A 6 -28.52 39.58 5.22
N LEU A 7 -27.38 39.56 5.96
CA LEU A 7 -27.03 38.43 6.84
C LEU A 7 -28.04 38.25 7.98
N LYS A 8 -28.50 39.37 8.59
CA LYS A 8 -29.49 39.31 9.69
C LYS A 8 -30.84 38.76 9.19
N MET A 9 -31.29 39.19 8.01
CA MET A 9 -32.50 38.67 7.37
C MET A 9 -32.33 37.18 7.00
N CYS A 10 -31.20 36.77 6.44
CA CYS A 10 -30.90 35.37 6.13
C CYS A 10 -31.03 34.47 7.36
N VAL A 11 -30.39 34.84 8.50
CA VAL A 11 -30.47 34.07 9.74
C VAL A 11 -31.89 34.01 10.29
N GLN A 12 -32.64 35.13 10.24
CA GLN A 12 -34.04 35.16 10.69
C GLN A 12 -34.92 34.25 9.83
N ASN A 13 -34.71 34.25 8.52
CA ASN A 13 -35.43 33.42 7.57
C ASN A 13 -35.20 31.92 7.80
N LEU A 14 -33.94 31.53 8.00
CA LEU A 14 -33.58 30.14 8.32
C LEU A 14 -34.20 29.66 9.64
N LYS A 15 -34.32 30.55 10.64
CA LYS A 15 -34.93 30.23 11.95
C LYS A 15 -36.44 30.15 11.89
N ARG A 16 -37.11 30.86 10.99
CA ARG A 16 -38.58 30.93 10.89
C ARG A 16 -39.21 29.60 10.48
N ARG A 17 -38.47 28.76 9.70
CA ARG A 17 -38.94 27.45 9.17
C ARG A 17 -37.96 26.34 9.48
N LYS A 18 -37.77 26.08 10.80
CA LYS A 18 -36.74 25.14 11.31
C LYS A 18 -36.79 23.74 10.69
N ALA A 19 -37.98 23.14 10.56
CA ALA A 19 -38.14 21.80 10.06
C ALA A 19 -37.67 21.66 8.59
N ARG A 20 -38.03 22.61 7.71
CA ARG A 20 -37.64 22.60 6.31
C ARG A 20 -36.14 22.84 6.14
N THR A 21 -35.63 23.88 6.83
CA THR A 21 -34.19 24.18 6.83
C THR A 21 -33.38 22.97 7.31
N PHE A 22 -33.81 22.33 8.40
CA PHE A 22 -33.17 21.13 8.92
C PHE A 22 -33.16 19.98 7.90
N LEU A 23 -34.29 19.70 7.25
CA LEU A 23 -34.39 18.61 6.26
C LEU A 23 -33.49 18.87 5.05
N THR A 24 -33.41 20.14 4.59
CA THR A 24 -32.55 20.52 3.47
C THR A 24 -31.06 20.45 3.85
N VAL A 25 -30.70 20.95 5.05
CA VAL A 25 -29.34 20.86 5.60
C VAL A 25 -28.95 19.39 5.77
N LEU A 26 -29.86 18.54 6.22
CA LEU A 26 -29.62 17.08 6.34
C LEU A 26 -29.29 16.44 4.98
N GLY A 27 -30.02 16.80 3.91
CA GLY A 27 -29.71 16.32 2.57
C GLY A 27 -28.29 16.72 2.11
N VAL A 28 -27.90 17.98 2.35
CA VAL A 28 -26.56 18.48 2.01
C VAL A 28 -25.49 17.84 2.89
N LEU A 29 -25.79 17.64 4.18
CA LEU A 29 -24.92 16.94 5.12
C LEU A 29 -24.60 15.52 4.62
N ILE A 30 -25.62 14.74 4.25
CA ILE A 30 -25.43 13.36 3.74
C ILE A 30 -24.59 13.38 2.46
N GLY A 31 -24.90 14.27 1.51
CA GLY A 31 -24.15 14.40 0.26
C GLY A 31 -22.69 14.78 0.48
N CYS A 32 -22.43 15.78 1.34
CA CYS A 32 -21.07 16.20 1.70
C CYS A 32 -20.31 15.08 2.44
N CYS A 33 -20.96 14.45 3.42
CA CYS A 33 -20.38 13.34 4.17
C CYS A 33 -19.99 12.17 3.27
N SER A 34 -20.86 11.79 2.34
CA SER A 34 -20.59 10.70 1.38
C SER A 34 -19.34 10.97 0.55
N ILE A 35 -19.17 12.19 0.05
CA ILE A 35 -17.99 12.56 -0.75
C ILE A 35 -16.73 12.55 0.09
N VAL A 36 -16.76 13.16 1.29
CA VAL A 36 -15.58 13.22 2.17
C VAL A 36 -15.12 11.82 2.57
N ILE A 37 -16.03 10.95 3.02
CA ILE A 37 -15.70 9.57 3.42
C ILE A 37 -15.14 8.78 2.25
N MET A 38 -15.71 8.92 1.08
CA MET A 38 -15.30 8.22 -0.10
C MET A 38 -13.89 8.58 -0.57
N VAL A 39 -13.61 9.87 -0.69
CA VAL A 39 -12.26 10.37 -1.03
C VAL A 39 -11.27 9.98 0.07
N SER A 40 -11.67 10.06 1.34
CA SER A 40 -10.88 9.67 2.49
C SER A 40 -10.50 8.19 2.49
N ILE A 41 -11.44 7.29 2.14
CA ILE A 41 -11.16 5.86 1.98
C ILE A 41 -10.19 5.64 0.80
N GLY A 42 -10.38 6.35 -0.31
CA GLY A 42 -9.46 6.25 -1.46
C GLY A 42 -8.03 6.64 -1.10
N ILE A 43 -7.85 7.71 -0.32
CA ILE A 43 -6.53 8.15 0.19
C ILE A 43 -5.96 7.13 1.18
N GLY A 44 -6.80 6.62 2.10
CA GLY A 44 -6.39 5.62 3.08
C GLY A 44 -5.95 4.31 2.43
N MET A 45 -6.67 3.83 1.42
CA MET A 45 -6.27 2.65 0.63
C MET A 45 -4.91 2.84 -0.04
N LYS A 46 -4.68 3.99 -0.66
CA LYS A 46 -3.39 4.31 -1.29
C LYS A 46 -2.26 4.32 -0.26
N ASP A 47 -2.43 4.99 0.87
CA ASP A 47 -1.43 5.05 1.96
C ASP A 47 -1.13 3.64 2.53
N SER A 48 -2.19 2.82 2.69
CA SER A 48 -2.05 1.43 3.13
C SER A 48 -1.29 0.56 2.13
N GLN A 49 -1.60 0.69 0.83
CA GLN A 49 -0.90 -0.02 -0.24
C GLN A 49 0.58 0.38 -0.31
N GLU A 50 0.90 1.68 -0.26
CA GLU A 50 2.29 2.15 -0.25
C GLU A 50 3.08 1.63 0.95
N LYS A 51 2.45 1.58 2.14
CA LYS A 51 3.08 1.01 3.34
C LYS A 51 3.32 -0.48 3.20
N MET A 52 2.35 -1.22 2.68
CA MET A 52 2.46 -2.65 2.42
C MET A 52 3.61 -2.93 1.44
N LEU A 53 3.66 -2.22 0.31
CA LEU A 53 4.71 -2.36 -0.69
C LEU A 53 6.10 -2.03 -0.13
N LYS A 54 6.23 -0.97 0.68
CA LYS A 54 7.49 -0.62 1.35
C LYS A 54 7.97 -1.68 2.35
N GLN A 55 7.06 -2.44 2.93
CA GLN A 55 7.39 -3.56 3.82
C GLN A 55 7.82 -4.82 3.06
N MET A 56 7.37 -4.96 1.81
CA MET A 56 7.68 -6.12 0.96
C MET A 56 9.09 -6.08 0.35
N GLY A 57 9.84 -4.97 0.48
CA GLY A 57 11.26 -4.85 0.05
C GLY A 57 11.52 -3.80 -1.01
N ASP A 58 12.55 -4.02 -1.84
CA ASP A 58 12.98 -3.06 -2.87
C ASP A 58 12.11 -3.16 -4.12
N LEU A 59 11.30 -2.14 -4.36
CA LEU A 59 10.35 -2.08 -5.48
C LEU A 59 11.01 -1.91 -6.86
N THR A 60 12.32 -1.67 -6.91
CA THR A 60 13.08 -1.48 -8.15
C THR A 60 13.72 -2.76 -8.68
N ILE A 61 13.48 -3.90 -8.00
CA ILE A 61 14.05 -5.19 -8.39
C ILE A 61 13.06 -5.99 -9.25
N ILE A 62 13.54 -6.44 -10.40
CA ILE A 62 12.86 -7.37 -11.29
C ILE A 62 13.56 -8.74 -11.19
N THR A 63 12.80 -9.77 -10.90
CA THR A 63 13.26 -11.16 -10.94
C THR A 63 12.98 -11.77 -12.30
N VAL A 64 14.00 -12.20 -13.00
CA VAL A 64 13.91 -12.81 -14.33
C VAL A 64 14.12 -14.31 -14.20
N THR A 65 13.21 -15.09 -14.75
CA THR A 65 13.25 -16.57 -14.76
C THR A 65 13.11 -17.10 -16.18
N PRO A 66 13.56 -18.33 -16.46
CA PRO A 66 13.31 -18.98 -17.74
C PRO A 66 11.80 -19.14 -17.98
N PRO A 67 11.33 -19.13 -19.23
CA PRO A 67 9.91 -19.34 -19.53
C PRO A 67 9.47 -20.74 -19.13
N GLN A 68 8.32 -20.85 -18.47
CA GLN A 68 7.71 -22.14 -18.14
C GLN A 68 7.03 -22.75 -19.39
N GLY A 69 7.41 -23.94 -19.79
CA GLY A 69 6.71 -24.72 -20.81
C GLY A 69 6.99 -24.38 -22.28
N GLY A 70 7.98 -23.57 -22.60
CA GLY A 70 8.35 -23.23 -23.98
C GLY A 70 9.08 -24.36 -24.71
N LYS A 71 8.74 -24.60 -25.99
CA LYS A 71 9.43 -25.57 -26.88
C LYS A 71 10.87 -25.18 -27.26
N GLY A 72 11.37 -24.01 -26.89
CA GLY A 72 12.75 -23.56 -27.02
C GLY A 72 13.37 -23.41 -25.62
N LYS A 73 14.48 -24.10 -25.36
CA LYS A 73 15.25 -23.95 -24.14
C LYS A 73 15.93 -22.56 -24.10
N ILE A 74 15.17 -21.52 -23.78
CA ILE A 74 15.77 -20.24 -23.42
C ILE A 74 16.35 -20.43 -22.02
N THR A 75 17.68 -20.46 -21.94
CA THR A 75 18.41 -20.60 -20.69
C THR A 75 18.92 -19.24 -20.24
N LEU A 76 19.02 -19.05 -18.92
CA LEU A 76 19.69 -17.89 -18.35
C LEU A 76 21.19 -18.20 -18.31
N ASP A 77 21.96 -17.57 -19.17
CA ASP A 77 23.41 -17.69 -19.28
C ASP A 77 24.10 -16.32 -19.22
N ASP A 78 25.42 -16.30 -19.38
CA ASP A 78 26.21 -15.08 -19.37
C ASP A 78 25.81 -14.11 -20.50
N ALA A 79 25.34 -14.64 -21.66
CA ALA A 79 24.86 -13.81 -22.76
C ALA A 79 23.54 -13.11 -22.39
N ALA A 80 22.63 -13.81 -21.70
CA ALA A 80 21.41 -13.23 -21.15
C ALA A 80 21.70 -12.13 -20.13
N VAL A 81 22.65 -12.38 -19.23
CA VAL A 81 23.08 -11.38 -18.22
C VAL A 81 23.63 -10.13 -18.92
N LYS A 82 24.45 -10.29 -19.97
CA LYS A 82 25.01 -9.18 -20.73
C LYS A 82 23.94 -8.37 -21.45
N SER A 83 23.05 -9.05 -22.19
CA SER A 83 21.98 -8.37 -22.94
C SER A 83 21.01 -7.61 -22.03
N ILE A 84 20.68 -8.15 -20.83
CA ILE A 84 19.84 -7.46 -19.86
C ILE A 84 20.57 -6.27 -19.23
N ARG A 85 21.87 -6.36 -18.99
CA ARG A 85 22.67 -5.27 -18.41
C ARG A 85 22.75 -4.07 -19.34
N GLU A 86 22.69 -4.26 -20.65
CA GLU A 86 22.75 -3.22 -21.66
C GLU A 86 21.42 -2.49 -21.88
N LEU A 87 20.34 -2.93 -21.23
CA LEU A 87 19.02 -2.31 -21.38
C LEU A 87 18.99 -0.90 -20.72
N PRO A 88 18.37 0.09 -21.35
CA PRO A 88 18.21 1.42 -20.77
C PRO A 88 17.38 1.34 -19.49
N GLY A 89 17.82 2.06 -18.44
CA GLY A 89 17.17 2.07 -17.14
C GLY A 89 17.62 0.97 -16.16
N VAL A 90 18.48 0.05 -16.58
CA VAL A 90 19.07 -0.98 -15.72
C VAL A 90 20.34 -0.42 -15.07
N THR A 91 20.43 -0.50 -13.75
CA THR A 91 21.58 -0.03 -12.95
C THR A 91 22.48 -1.16 -12.49
N ALA A 92 21.91 -2.31 -12.17
CA ALA A 92 22.67 -3.48 -11.76
C ALA A 92 21.97 -4.78 -12.19
N VAL A 93 22.77 -5.81 -12.49
CA VAL A 93 22.29 -7.15 -12.84
C VAL A 93 23.14 -8.16 -12.13
N THR A 94 22.53 -9.09 -11.41
CA THR A 94 23.22 -10.22 -10.79
C THR A 94 22.54 -11.53 -11.11
N PRO A 95 23.30 -12.51 -11.70
CA PRO A 95 22.79 -13.86 -11.84
C PRO A 95 22.76 -14.56 -10.48
N LYS A 96 21.76 -15.39 -10.29
CA LYS A 96 21.54 -16.20 -9.09
C LYS A 96 21.47 -17.67 -9.49
N MET A 97 22.18 -18.52 -8.76
CA MET A 97 22.11 -19.98 -8.89
C MET A 97 21.57 -20.56 -7.58
N GLU A 98 20.69 -21.55 -7.68
CA GLU A 98 20.10 -22.22 -6.52
C GLU A 98 20.31 -23.73 -6.63
N LEU A 99 20.49 -24.40 -5.49
CA LEU A 99 20.56 -25.85 -5.42
C LEU A 99 19.16 -26.50 -5.26
N SER A 100 18.17 -25.95 -5.93
CA SER A 100 16.75 -26.38 -5.81
C SER A 100 16.49 -27.80 -6.33
N ASP A 101 17.33 -28.31 -7.21
CA ASP A 101 17.20 -29.65 -7.80
C ASP A 101 17.73 -30.77 -6.87
N TYR A 102 18.31 -30.41 -5.73
CA TYR A 102 18.95 -31.34 -4.79
C TYR A 102 18.40 -31.21 -3.39
N THR A 103 18.35 -32.33 -2.66
CA THR A 103 18.01 -32.28 -1.23
C THR A 103 19.24 -31.83 -0.44
N VAL A 104 19.08 -30.71 0.25
CA VAL A 104 20.15 -30.08 1.02
C VAL A 104 19.85 -30.20 2.51
N LYS A 105 20.80 -30.72 3.28
CA LYS A 105 20.78 -30.77 4.74
C LYS A 105 21.96 -30.01 5.33
N LEU A 106 21.75 -29.43 6.50
CA LEU A 106 22.81 -28.76 7.25
C LEU A 106 23.08 -29.49 8.55
N TYR A 107 24.33 -29.58 8.90
CA TYR A 107 24.81 -30.12 10.17
C TYR A 107 25.69 -29.09 10.87
N ALA A 108 25.59 -29.00 12.19
CA ALA A 108 26.39 -28.08 12.99
C ALA A 108 26.71 -28.66 14.34
N GLY A 109 27.84 -28.19 14.93
CA GLY A 109 28.30 -28.63 16.22
C GLY A 109 29.09 -29.96 16.21
N ALA A 110 29.67 -30.31 17.33
CA ALA A 110 30.45 -31.53 17.46
C ALA A 110 29.56 -32.77 17.28
N GLY A 111 29.97 -33.69 16.38
CA GLY A 111 29.24 -34.91 16.11
C GLY A 111 27.89 -34.71 15.42
N ASP A 112 27.76 -33.64 14.62
CA ASP A 112 26.52 -33.33 13.89
C ASP A 112 25.28 -33.16 14.82
N ARG A 113 25.51 -32.62 16.03
CA ARG A 113 24.47 -32.46 17.06
C ARG A 113 23.25 -31.69 16.58
N TYR A 114 23.46 -30.64 15.80
CA TYR A 114 22.40 -29.81 15.29
C TYR A 114 22.18 -30.13 13.81
N THR A 115 20.95 -30.45 13.43
CA THR A 115 20.58 -30.83 12.07
C THR A 115 19.42 -29.97 11.53
N ALA A 116 19.52 -29.55 10.28
CA ALA A 116 18.42 -28.95 9.55
C ALA A 116 18.13 -29.83 8.31
N ASP A 117 16.91 -30.35 8.23
CA ASP A 117 16.51 -31.28 7.17
C ASP A 117 16.32 -30.61 5.81
N TRP A 118 16.27 -29.30 5.78
CA TRP A 118 16.15 -28.48 4.58
C TRP A 118 16.83 -27.14 4.77
N ALA A 119 17.49 -26.65 3.74
CA ALA A 119 17.98 -25.28 3.66
C ALA A 119 18.03 -24.83 2.20
N GLY A 120 17.50 -23.67 1.94
CA GLY A 120 17.67 -22.99 0.66
C GLY A 120 19.13 -22.53 0.51
N VAL A 121 19.82 -23.01 -0.54
CA VAL A 121 21.20 -22.57 -0.83
C VAL A 121 21.24 -21.90 -2.18
N SER A 122 21.65 -20.63 -2.16
CA SER A 122 21.77 -19.78 -3.33
C SER A 122 23.16 -19.19 -3.45
N GLY A 123 23.56 -18.86 -4.69
CA GLY A 123 24.81 -18.14 -4.94
C GLY A 123 24.57 -16.91 -5.80
N ILE A 124 25.20 -15.80 -5.44
CA ILE A 124 25.17 -14.55 -6.19
C ILE A 124 26.56 -13.95 -6.36
N ASP A 125 26.71 -12.99 -7.28
CA ASP A 125 27.94 -12.19 -7.33
C ASP A 125 28.04 -11.29 -6.09
N GLY A 126 29.07 -11.54 -5.27
CA GLY A 126 29.31 -10.77 -4.05
C GLY A 126 29.50 -9.27 -4.28
N LYS A 127 29.98 -8.86 -5.45
CA LYS A 127 30.18 -7.44 -5.80
C LYS A 127 28.85 -6.72 -6.01
N SER A 128 27.84 -7.42 -6.56
CA SER A 128 26.51 -6.86 -6.82
C SER A 128 25.58 -6.85 -5.60
N MET A 129 26.02 -7.45 -4.50
CA MET A 129 25.19 -7.63 -3.30
C MET A 129 24.68 -6.32 -2.71
N ALA A 130 25.56 -5.33 -2.61
CA ALA A 130 25.21 -3.99 -2.09
C ALA A 130 24.25 -3.26 -3.03
N ASP A 131 24.49 -3.32 -4.34
CA ASP A 131 23.66 -2.70 -5.36
C ASP A 131 22.25 -3.32 -5.38
N MET A 132 22.15 -4.63 -5.15
CA MET A 132 20.87 -5.34 -5.01
C MET A 132 20.19 -5.12 -3.64
N GLY A 133 20.79 -4.32 -2.75
CA GLY A 133 20.22 -3.96 -1.46
C GLY A 133 20.20 -5.09 -0.44
N TYR A 134 21.06 -6.11 -0.54
CA TYR A 134 21.27 -7.07 0.53
C TYR A 134 21.91 -6.37 1.72
N LYS A 135 21.31 -6.49 2.89
CA LYS A 135 21.78 -5.85 4.12
C LYS A 135 22.31 -6.88 5.09
N ILE A 136 23.53 -6.67 5.59
CA ILE A 136 24.12 -7.49 6.64
C ILE A 136 23.56 -7.02 7.99
N LYS A 137 23.08 -7.96 8.80
CA LYS A 137 22.56 -7.72 10.15
C LYS A 137 23.61 -7.87 11.23
N ARG A 138 24.45 -8.94 11.12
CA ARG A 138 25.56 -9.25 12.04
C ARG A 138 26.73 -9.82 11.24
N GLY A 139 27.96 -9.62 11.73
CA GLY A 139 29.16 -10.13 11.08
C GLY A 139 29.63 -9.25 9.91
N SER A 140 30.27 -9.87 8.92
CA SER A 140 30.83 -9.22 7.72
C SER A 140 30.29 -9.86 6.44
N GLY A 141 30.50 -9.20 5.29
CA GLY A 141 30.21 -9.75 3.97
C GLY A 141 31.12 -10.90 3.57
N PHE A 142 31.10 -11.27 2.30
CA PHE A 142 32.03 -12.26 1.77
C PHE A 142 33.47 -11.77 1.93
N PRO A 143 34.35 -12.57 2.56
CA PRO A 143 35.76 -12.22 2.67
C PRO A 143 36.44 -12.29 1.28
N ALA A 144 37.48 -11.48 1.07
CA ALA A 144 38.28 -11.52 -0.14
C ALA A 144 39.01 -12.86 -0.37
N ILE A 145 39.30 -13.58 0.72
CA ILE A 145 39.96 -14.91 0.73
C ILE A 145 39.02 -15.85 1.46
N SER A 146 38.78 -17.04 0.88
CA SER A 146 37.98 -18.08 1.53
C SER A 146 38.58 -18.46 2.88
N PRO A 147 37.75 -18.62 3.92
CA PRO A 147 38.24 -19.08 5.24
C PRO A 147 38.94 -20.46 5.13
N SER A 148 39.96 -20.67 5.92
CA SER A 148 40.62 -21.97 6.01
C SER A 148 39.69 -23.12 6.47
N ALA A 149 38.55 -22.77 7.06
CA ALA A 149 37.52 -23.69 7.58
C ALA A 149 36.45 -24.12 6.55
N GLY A 150 36.56 -23.72 5.26
CA GLY A 150 35.56 -24.09 4.24
C GLY A 150 35.09 -22.94 3.36
N LEU A 151 33.97 -23.13 2.65
CA LEU A 151 33.39 -22.10 1.82
C LEU A 151 32.78 -20.97 2.68
N ALA A 152 33.05 -19.72 2.30
CA ALA A 152 32.43 -18.57 2.94
C ALA A 152 30.95 -18.46 2.55
N ALA A 153 30.07 -18.28 3.52
CA ALA A 153 28.64 -18.08 3.32
C ALA A 153 28.10 -16.96 4.21
N LEU A 154 26.98 -16.41 3.78
CA LEU A 154 26.12 -15.57 4.60
C LEU A 154 24.87 -16.37 4.98
N GLY A 155 24.54 -16.40 6.26
CA GLY A 155 23.32 -17.05 6.74
C GLY A 155 22.12 -16.11 6.68
N GLY A 156 20.93 -16.64 6.42
CA GLY A 156 19.70 -15.91 6.59
C GLY A 156 19.48 -15.47 8.04
N GLN A 157 18.63 -14.48 8.25
CA GLN A 157 18.38 -13.89 9.57
C GLN A 157 18.02 -14.91 10.64
N TYR A 158 17.30 -15.96 10.24
CA TYR A 158 16.75 -16.99 11.10
C TYR A 158 17.31 -18.38 10.84
N LEU A 159 18.44 -18.48 10.15
CA LEU A 159 19.08 -19.77 9.83
C LEU A 159 19.25 -20.66 11.08
N ALA A 160 19.63 -20.07 12.24
CA ALA A 160 19.83 -20.82 13.47
C ALA A 160 18.56 -21.51 14.00
N TYR A 161 17.37 -21.00 13.66
CA TYR A 161 16.09 -21.54 14.10
C TYR A 161 15.60 -22.74 13.28
N ASN A 162 16.24 -23.02 12.14
CA ASN A 162 15.95 -24.19 11.30
C ASN A 162 16.56 -25.48 11.88
N PHE A 163 17.47 -25.35 12.82
CA PHE A 163 18.19 -26.51 13.38
C PHE A 163 17.40 -27.16 14.50
N LYS A 164 17.43 -28.50 14.50
CA LYS A 164 16.96 -29.39 15.56
C LYS A 164 18.14 -29.85 16.40
N ASP A 165 18.02 -29.94 17.73
CA ASP A 165 18.99 -30.52 18.60
C ASP A 165 18.71 -32.04 18.71
N THR A 166 19.56 -32.86 18.12
CA THR A 166 19.38 -34.34 18.08
C THR A 166 19.49 -35.00 19.45
N LEU A 167 20.04 -34.32 20.46
CA LEU A 167 20.16 -34.82 21.84
C LEU A 167 18.89 -34.55 22.66
N LYS A 168 17.95 -33.75 22.16
CA LYS A 168 16.71 -33.45 22.85
C LYS A 168 15.56 -34.33 22.33
N PRO A 169 14.58 -34.68 23.16
CA PRO A 169 13.39 -35.44 22.74
C PRO A 169 12.53 -34.61 21.75
N GLU A 170 11.78 -35.34 20.92
CA GLU A 170 10.82 -34.73 20.03
C GLU A 170 9.84 -33.79 20.77
N GLY A 171 9.56 -32.65 20.20
CA GLY A 171 8.73 -31.57 20.80
C GLY A 171 9.52 -30.52 21.56
N SER A 172 10.75 -30.82 22.04
CA SER A 172 11.67 -29.81 22.63
C SER A 172 12.96 -29.63 21.84
N ASN A 173 13.11 -30.36 20.74
CA ASN A 173 14.29 -30.38 19.89
C ASN A 173 14.29 -29.28 18.82
N THR A 174 13.21 -28.51 18.69
CA THR A 174 13.06 -27.38 17.76
C THR A 174 12.73 -26.11 18.53
N ILE A 175 13.08 -24.97 17.95
CA ILE A 175 12.72 -23.65 18.49
C ILE A 175 11.69 -23.00 17.55
N ASP A 176 10.48 -22.86 18.04
CA ASP A 176 9.44 -22.16 17.29
C ASP A 176 9.58 -20.64 17.45
N ARG A 177 10.06 -19.97 16.39
CA ARG A 177 10.18 -18.52 16.37
C ARG A 177 8.83 -17.79 16.37
N TRP A 178 7.77 -18.46 15.91
CA TRP A 178 6.43 -17.87 15.81
C TRP A 178 5.73 -17.82 17.16
N SER A 179 6.21 -18.58 18.16
CA SER A 179 5.74 -18.48 19.54
C SER A 179 5.97 -17.10 20.17
N ALA A 180 6.86 -16.30 19.59
CA ALA A 180 7.10 -14.92 19.99
C ALA A 180 6.14 -13.89 19.36
N MET A 181 5.21 -14.34 18.53
CA MET A 181 4.21 -13.46 17.90
C MET A 181 3.01 -13.30 18.84
N ASP A 182 2.63 -12.05 19.12
CA ASP A 182 1.43 -11.75 19.90
C ASP A 182 0.15 -11.90 19.08
N GLU A 183 -1.02 -11.83 19.74
CA GLU A 183 -2.34 -11.94 19.10
C GLU A 183 -2.58 -10.83 18.04
N THR A 184 -1.80 -9.77 18.05
CA THR A 184 -1.87 -8.66 17.08
C THR A 184 -0.94 -8.88 15.88
N GLY A 185 -0.21 -9.99 15.82
CA GLY A 185 0.74 -10.32 14.77
C GLY A 185 2.09 -9.59 14.91
N LYS A 186 2.37 -8.98 16.05
CA LYS A 186 3.64 -8.30 16.33
C LYS A 186 4.64 -9.26 16.95
N MET A 187 5.84 -9.33 16.34
CA MET A 187 6.94 -10.12 16.89
C MET A 187 7.49 -9.50 18.17
N GLY A 188 7.45 -10.26 19.26
CA GLY A 188 8.09 -9.96 20.52
C GLY A 188 9.59 -10.31 20.53
N LYS A 189 10.14 -10.53 21.72
CA LYS A 189 11.52 -11.01 21.86
C LYS A 189 11.60 -12.47 21.43
N LEU A 190 12.42 -12.74 20.40
CA LEU A 190 12.67 -14.10 19.92
C LEU A 190 13.36 -14.94 21.00
N PRO A 191 13.04 -16.24 21.11
CA PRO A 191 13.80 -17.16 21.95
C PRO A 191 15.24 -17.26 21.46
N ASP A 192 16.15 -17.59 22.35
CA ASP A 192 17.59 -17.76 22.00
C ASP A 192 17.76 -19.03 21.14
N PRO A 193 18.52 -18.98 20.02
CA PRO A 193 18.82 -20.15 19.21
C PRO A 193 19.76 -21.12 19.96
N PHE A 194 19.79 -22.39 19.54
CA PHE A 194 20.62 -23.42 20.15
C PHE A 194 22.11 -23.10 20.07
N PHE A 195 22.56 -22.39 19.05
CA PHE A 195 23.94 -21.99 18.84
C PHE A 195 24.04 -20.71 18.00
N ASP A 196 25.21 -20.08 18.03
CA ASP A 196 25.52 -18.92 17.18
C ASP A 196 26.13 -19.39 15.84
N VAL A 197 25.46 -19.16 14.75
CA VAL A 197 25.90 -19.56 13.40
C VAL A 197 27.22 -18.91 12.98
N LEU A 198 27.61 -17.77 13.56
CA LEU A 198 28.85 -17.08 13.25
C LEU A 198 30.07 -17.77 13.95
N LYS A 199 29.83 -18.55 15.00
CA LYS A 199 30.88 -19.19 15.81
C LYS A 199 30.97 -20.68 15.57
N THR A 200 29.90 -21.30 15.07
CA THR A 200 29.80 -22.75 14.91
C THR A 200 29.94 -23.09 13.42
N PRO A 201 30.94 -23.89 13.03
CA PRO A 201 31.08 -24.34 11.67
C PRO A 201 29.87 -25.20 11.25
N ILE A 202 29.40 -25.00 10.01
CA ILE A 202 28.28 -25.72 9.44
C ILE A 202 28.81 -26.64 8.34
N THR A 203 28.27 -27.84 8.22
CA THR A 203 28.53 -28.77 7.12
C THR A 203 27.29 -28.81 6.25
N LEU A 204 27.44 -28.47 4.97
CA LEU A 204 26.45 -28.62 3.93
C LEU A 204 26.51 -30.04 3.38
N GLU A 205 25.42 -30.80 3.46
CA GLU A 205 25.27 -32.11 2.84
C GLU A 205 24.28 -32.01 1.68
N ILE A 206 24.72 -32.40 0.50
CA ILE A 206 23.91 -32.40 -0.73
C ILE A 206 23.70 -33.84 -1.15
N ASP A 207 22.46 -34.27 -1.24
CA ASP A 207 22.09 -35.57 -1.78
C ASP A 207 21.88 -35.46 -3.29
N THR A 208 22.74 -36.13 -4.05
CA THR A 208 22.70 -36.11 -5.50
C THR A 208 21.93 -37.30 -6.11
N GLY A 209 21.31 -38.15 -5.29
CA GLY A 209 20.71 -39.41 -5.72
C GLY A 209 21.73 -40.50 -6.06
N SER A 210 22.97 -40.13 -6.45
CA SER A 210 24.10 -41.05 -6.71
C SER A 210 25.08 -41.10 -5.54
N GLY A 211 24.87 -40.30 -4.52
CA GLY A 211 25.69 -40.22 -3.30
C GLY A 211 25.63 -38.84 -2.66
N LYS A 212 26.17 -38.77 -1.45
CA LYS A 212 26.16 -37.54 -0.66
C LYS A 212 27.51 -36.81 -0.80
N ILE A 213 27.45 -35.50 -0.87
CA ILE A 213 28.60 -34.59 -0.87
C ILE A 213 28.51 -33.76 0.39
N ARG A 214 29.59 -33.75 1.21
CA ARG A 214 29.70 -32.94 2.41
C ARG A 214 30.72 -31.84 2.22
N ILE A 215 30.35 -30.61 2.43
CA ILE A 215 31.17 -29.41 2.22
C ILE A 215 31.15 -28.58 3.52
N PRO A 216 32.29 -28.29 4.12
CA PRO A 216 32.35 -27.39 5.26
C PRO A 216 32.08 -25.95 4.79
N VAL A 217 31.27 -25.26 5.59
CA VAL A 217 30.83 -23.87 5.29
C VAL A 217 31.09 -23.02 6.56
N ALA A 218 31.76 -21.88 6.37
CA ALA A 218 31.96 -20.90 7.42
C ALA A 218 30.99 -19.70 7.18
N VAL A 219 30.08 -19.50 8.13
CA VAL A 219 29.15 -18.35 8.07
C VAL A 219 29.86 -17.11 8.59
N THR A 220 30.12 -16.15 7.71
CA THR A 220 30.84 -14.90 8.00
C THR A 220 29.94 -13.75 8.45
N GLY A 221 28.68 -13.81 8.09
CA GLY A 221 27.67 -12.82 8.48
C GLY A 221 26.26 -13.35 8.35
N THR A 222 25.31 -12.64 8.93
CA THR A 222 23.88 -12.91 8.76
C THR A 222 23.21 -11.76 8.02
N LEU A 223 22.32 -12.11 7.11
CA LEU A 223 21.55 -11.16 6.31
C LEU A 223 20.36 -10.63 7.11
N LYS A 224 19.88 -9.46 6.75
CA LYS A 224 18.57 -8.99 7.15
C LYS A 224 17.53 -9.61 6.21
N GLU A 225 16.46 -10.19 6.78
CA GLU A 225 15.38 -10.79 6.01
C GLU A 225 14.76 -9.82 4.99
N ASP A 226 14.58 -10.31 3.77
CA ASP A 226 13.93 -9.62 2.66
C ASP A 226 13.29 -10.68 1.75
N TYR A 227 12.00 -10.87 1.89
CA TYR A 227 11.24 -11.88 1.16
C TYR A 227 11.33 -11.78 -0.37
N ASN A 228 11.57 -10.57 -0.91
CA ASN A 228 11.71 -10.39 -2.36
C ASN A 228 13.01 -10.97 -2.94
N LYS A 229 13.98 -11.24 -2.10
CA LYS A 229 15.28 -11.77 -2.51
C LYS A 229 15.34 -13.29 -2.44
N GLY A 230 14.44 -13.90 -1.67
CA GLY A 230 14.35 -15.33 -1.52
C GLY A 230 14.64 -15.83 -0.11
N SER A 231 14.49 -17.15 0.11
CA SER A 231 14.64 -17.82 1.40
C SER A 231 16.05 -17.72 1.97
N GLU A 232 17.06 -17.47 1.16
CA GLU A 232 18.44 -17.32 1.63
C GLU A 232 18.61 -16.13 2.58
N THR A 233 17.74 -15.13 2.52
CA THR A 233 17.78 -14.01 3.47
C THR A 233 17.09 -14.32 4.80
N SER A 234 16.19 -15.30 4.83
CA SER A 234 15.43 -15.71 5.99
C SER A 234 16.11 -16.88 6.73
N ASP A 235 16.08 -18.06 6.15
CA ASP A 235 16.45 -19.33 6.78
C ASP A 235 17.45 -20.18 5.97
N GLY A 236 17.93 -19.66 4.84
CA GLY A 236 18.86 -20.31 3.95
C GLY A 236 20.32 -19.83 4.09
N LEU A 237 21.13 -20.25 3.12
CA LEU A 237 22.53 -19.86 2.96
C LEU A 237 22.74 -19.15 1.63
N LEU A 238 23.47 -18.06 1.65
CA LEU A 238 23.93 -17.34 0.47
C LEU A 238 25.45 -17.52 0.31
N LEU A 239 25.86 -18.05 -0.82
CA LEU A 239 27.25 -18.27 -1.21
C LEU A 239 27.69 -17.25 -2.26
N GLY A 240 28.99 -17.11 -2.45
CA GLY A 240 29.53 -16.47 -3.66
C GLY A 240 29.23 -17.29 -4.90
N LEU A 241 29.01 -16.62 -6.03
CA LEU A 241 28.68 -17.30 -7.31
C LEU A 241 29.73 -18.31 -7.73
N ASP A 242 31.02 -18.03 -7.48
CA ASP A 242 32.12 -18.94 -7.80
C ASP A 242 32.08 -20.19 -6.90
N SER A 243 31.72 -20.03 -5.61
CA SER A 243 31.58 -21.14 -4.68
C SER A 243 30.46 -22.10 -5.09
N ILE A 244 29.30 -21.58 -5.52
CA ILE A 244 28.21 -22.45 -5.95
C ILE A 244 28.52 -23.12 -7.31
N LYS A 245 29.26 -22.47 -8.21
CA LYS A 245 29.78 -23.09 -9.42
C LYS A 245 30.73 -24.25 -9.11
N GLN A 246 31.59 -24.11 -8.11
CA GLN A 246 32.45 -25.19 -7.63
C GLN A 246 31.64 -26.38 -7.08
N ILE A 247 30.58 -26.11 -6.32
CA ILE A 247 29.67 -27.15 -5.82
C ILE A 247 29.02 -27.89 -7.01
N TYR A 248 28.51 -27.18 -8.00
CA TYR A 248 27.95 -27.81 -9.21
C TYR A 248 28.98 -28.65 -9.96
N ALA A 249 30.23 -28.21 -10.06
CA ALA A 249 31.30 -29.01 -10.68
C ALA A 249 31.54 -30.34 -9.93
N GLN A 250 31.57 -30.32 -8.60
CA GLN A 250 31.69 -31.56 -7.79
C GLN A 250 30.47 -32.48 -7.96
N ILE A 251 29.25 -31.91 -8.06
CA ILE A 251 28.04 -32.69 -8.31
C ILE A 251 28.11 -33.35 -9.70
N GLN A 252 28.54 -32.61 -10.71
CA GLN A 252 28.66 -33.13 -12.08
C GLN A 252 29.68 -34.28 -12.17
N GLU A 253 30.83 -34.13 -11.53
CA GLU A 253 31.85 -35.18 -11.47
C GLU A 253 31.28 -36.46 -10.85
N LYS A 254 30.52 -36.31 -9.73
CA LYS A 254 29.98 -37.46 -9.02
C LYS A 254 28.81 -38.13 -9.73
N THR A 255 27.95 -37.33 -10.38
CA THR A 255 26.77 -37.84 -11.12
C THR A 255 27.04 -38.20 -12.56
N ARG A 256 28.25 -37.92 -13.08
CA ARG A 256 28.62 -38.05 -14.51
C ARG A 256 27.64 -37.32 -15.45
N ASN A 257 27.05 -36.24 -14.99
CA ASN A 257 26.08 -35.46 -15.74
C ASN A 257 26.78 -34.24 -16.37
N ASN A 258 26.88 -34.20 -17.69
CA ASN A 258 27.56 -33.13 -18.45
C ASN A 258 26.66 -31.88 -18.69
N LYS A 259 25.48 -31.79 -18.10
CA LYS A 259 24.59 -30.63 -18.29
C LYS A 259 25.19 -29.41 -17.61
N LYS A 260 25.56 -28.39 -18.40
CA LYS A 260 26.05 -27.12 -17.84
C LYS A 260 25.01 -26.52 -16.91
N PRO A 261 25.40 -26.11 -15.71
CA PRO A 261 24.51 -25.45 -14.80
C PRO A 261 24.12 -24.10 -15.39
N ALA A 262 22.80 -23.82 -15.47
CA ALA A 262 22.27 -22.53 -15.87
C ALA A 262 21.94 -21.71 -14.63
N TYR A 263 21.87 -20.41 -14.80
CA TYR A 263 21.34 -19.55 -13.74
C TYR A 263 19.86 -19.87 -13.53
N THR A 264 19.46 -19.93 -12.26
CA THR A 264 18.07 -20.17 -11.89
C THR A 264 17.25 -18.90 -12.09
N THR A 265 17.87 -17.76 -11.76
CA THR A 265 17.24 -16.44 -11.80
C THR A 265 18.27 -15.38 -12.15
N ILE A 266 17.83 -14.27 -12.71
CA ILE A 266 18.63 -13.04 -12.82
C ILE A 266 17.85 -11.94 -12.07
N LEU A 267 18.52 -11.31 -11.11
CA LEU A 267 17.99 -10.12 -10.44
C LEU A 267 18.45 -8.87 -11.21
N VAL A 268 17.50 -8.02 -11.57
CA VAL A 268 17.74 -6.80 -12.33
C VAL A 268 17.25 -5.62 -11.51
N LYS A 269 18.11 -4.65 -11.28
CA LYS A 269 17.76 -3.42 -10.57
C LYS A 269 17.62 -2.27 -11.54
N THR A 270 16.53 -1.53 -11.43
CA THR A 270 16.29 -0.30 -12.19
C THR A 270 16.68 0.94 -11.39
N ALA A 271 16.95 2.05 -12.08
CA ALA A 271 17.30 3.33 -11.45
C ALA A 271 16.11 3.92 -10.65
N ASP A 272 14.89 3.75 -11.16
CA ASP A 272 13.66 4.26 -10.57
C ASP A 272 12.51 3.28 -10.77
N ILE A 273 11.52 3.33 -9.87
CA ILE A 273 10.33 2.47 -9.92
C ILE A 273 9.50 2.70 -11.20
N SER A 274 9.50 3.92 -11.73
CA SER A 274 8.78 4.24 -12.97
C SER A 274 9.32 3.52 -14.20
N GLN A 275 10.57 3.07 -14.16
CA GLN A 275 11.24 2.34 -15.24
C GLN A 275 11.02 0.83 -15.17
N VAL A 276 10.56 0.31 -14.02
CA VAL A 276 10.36 -1.14 -13.82
C VAL A 276 9.45 -1.73 -14.90
N SER A 277 8.29 -1.14 -15.14
CA SER A 277 7.32 -1.65 -16.13
C SER A 277 7.88 -1.66 -17.56
N SER A 278 8.65 -0.63 -17.95
CA SER A 278 9.29 -0.53 -19.27
C SER A 278 10.39 -1.56 -19.45
N VAL A 279 11.28 -1.71 -18.46
CA VAL A 279 12.36 -2.70 -18.47
C VAL A 279 11.79 -4.13 -18.46
N GLU A 280 10.77 -4.36 -17.64
CA GLU A 280 10.09 -5.65 -17.53
C GLU A 280 9.45 -6.06 -18.87
N SER A 281 8.76 -5.14 -19.54
CA SER A 281 8.18 -5.42 -20.87
C SER A 281 9.24 -5.74 -21.93
N THR A 282 10.38 -5.07 -21.87
CA THR A 282 11.51 -5.34 -22.77
C THR A 282 12.11 -6.74 -22.52
N ILE A 283 12.28 -7.13 -21.25
CA ILE A 283 12.77 -8.45 -20.87
C ILE A 283 11.78 -9.56 -21.30
N LYS A 284 10.47 -9.30 -21.13
CA LYS A 284 9.42 -10.21 -21.64
C LYS A 284 9.46 -10.37 -23.17
N ALA A 285 9.73 -9.29 -23.91
CA ALA A 285 9.89 -9.33 -25.35
C ALA A 285 11.11 -10.17 -25.81
N LEU A 286 12.15 -10.30 -24.96
CA LEU A 286 13.28 -11.21 -25.17
C LEU A 286 12.92 -12.68 -24.90
N GLY A 287 11.69 -12.98 -24.45
CA GLY A 287 11.18 -14.33 -24.21
C GLY A 287 11.36 -14.85 -22.80
N TYR A 288 11.81 -14.04 -21.85
CA TYR A 288 11.94 -14.41 -20.44
C TYR A 288 10.64 -14.16 -19.67
N THR A 289 10.47 -14.87 -18.56
CA THR A 289 9.43 -14.59 -17.59
C THR A 289 9.97 -13.63 -16.54
N THR A 290 9.19 -12.65 -16.15
CA THR A 290 9.57 -11.66 -15.14
C THR A 290 8.56 -11.62 -14.02
N SER A 291 9.03 -11.32 -12.81
CA SER A 291 8.22 -11.02 -11.64
C SER A 291 8.82 -9.80 -10.95
N SER A 292 7.97 -8.83 -10.65
CA SER A 292 8.36 -7.61 -9.93
C SER A 292 7.24 -7.20 -8.97
N MET A 293 7.56 -6.38 -7.97
CA MET A 293 6.52 -5.80 -7.11
C MET A 293 5.61 -4.84 -7.88
N GLU A 294 6.10 -4.29 -8.99
CA GLU A 294 5.29 -3.47 -9.90
C GLU A 294 4.15 -4.28 -10.51
N SER A 295 4.39 -5.54 -10.86
CA SER A 295 3.35 -6.45 -11.39
C SER A 295 2.23 -6.75 -10.38
N ILE A 296 2.48 -6.53 -9.10
CA ILE A 296 1.49 -6.62 -8.02
C ILE A 296 0.82 -5.25 -7.82
N ARG A 297 1.60 -4.16 -7.88
CA ARG A 297 1.11 -2.79 -7.67
C ARG A 297 0.10 -2.37 -8.72
N GLU A 298 0.37 -2.64 -10.00
CA GLU A 298 -0.49 -2.23 -11.12
C GLU A 298 -1.94 -2.76 -11.01
N PRO A 299 -2.19 -4.07 -10.79
CA PRO A 299 -3.54 -4.59 -10.57
C PRO A 299 -4.23 -3.98 -9.34
N MET A 300 -3.47 -3.80 -8.24
CA MET A 300 -4.00 -3.21 -7.00
C MET A 300 -4.43 -1.74 -7.21
N GLU A 301 -3.64 -0.94 -7.92
CA GLU A 301 -4.00 0.45 -8.25
C GLU A 301 -5.22 0.51 -9.18
N LYS A 302 -5.30 -0.38 -10.16
CA LYS A 302 -6.44 -0.48 -11.08
C LYS A 302 -7.73 -0.83 -10.33
N GLU A 303 -7.66 -1.80 -9.43
CA GLU A 303 -8.79 -2.18 -8.57
C GLU A 303 -9.20 -1.04 -7.62
N ALA A 304 -8.23 -0.37 -6.99
CA ALA A 304 -8.49 0.78 -6.13
C ALA A 304 -9.15 1.92 -6.89
N ARG A 305 -8.66 2.23 -8.11
CA ARG A 305 -9.24 3.24 -8.99
C ARG A 305 -10.67 2.89 -9.41
N GLN A 306 -10.93 1.62 -9.72
CA GLN A 306 -12.28 1.17 -10.06
C GLN A 306 -13.24 1.33 -8.88
N LYS A 307 -12.83 0.92 -7.68
CA LYS A 307 -13.62 1.13 -6.45
C LYS A 307 -13.86 2.62 -6.19
N GLN A 308 -12.84 3.46 -6.37
CA GLN A 308 -12.95 4.90 -6.20
C GLN A 308 -13.94 5.54 -7.19
N LEU A 309 -13.96 5.09 -8.45
CA LEU A 309 -14.94 5.55 -9.44
C LEU A 309 -16.37 5.14 -9.08
N MET A 310 -16.58 3.90 -8.63
CA MET A 310 -17.91 3.45 -8.18
C MET A 310 -18.40 4.27 -6.99
N LEU A 311 -17.57 4.43 -5.99
CA LEU A 311 -17.89 5.24 -4.82
C LEU A 311 -18.12 6.70 -5.23
N GLY A 312 -17.30 7.28 -6.16
CA GLY A 312 -17.44 8.61 -6.73
C GLY A 312 -18.79 8.84 -7.38
N GLY A 313 -19.27 7.84 -8.12
CA GLY A 313 -20.58 7.86 -8.72
C GLY A 313 -21.71 7.94 -7.69
N LEU A 314 -21.67 7.14 -6.65
CA LEU A 314 -22.65 7.16 -5.56
C LEU A 314 -22.69 8.52 -4.83
N GLY A 315 -21.51 9.11 -4.59
CA GLY A 315 -21.44 10.44 -3.98
C GLY A 315 -21.99 11.55 -4.87
N ALA A 316 -21.74 11.46 -6.17
CA ALA A 316 -22.30 12.41 -7.13
C ALA A 316 -23.84 12.36 -7.17
N ILE A 317 -24.43 11.16 -7.11
CA ILE A 317 -25.88 10.98 -7.03
C ILE A 317 -26.43 11.58 -5.73
N SER A 318 -25.81 11.32 -4.59
CA SER A 318 -26.23 11.88 -3.29
C SER A 318 -26.20 13.41 -3.30
N LEU A 319 -25.17 13.98 -3.92
CA LEU A 319 -25.04 15.43 -4.07
C LEU A 319 -26.09 16.03 -5.01
N PHE A 320 -26.40 15.33 -6.10
CA PHE A 320 -27.46 15.75 -7.02
C PHE A 320 -28.82 15.79 -6.32
N VAL A 321 -29.12 14.80 -5.50
CA VAL A 321 -30.35 14.78 -4.68
C VAL A 321 -30.36 15.95 -3.69
N ALA A 322 -29.22 16.25 -3.05
CA ALA A 322 -29.09 17.41 -2.17
C ALA A 322 -29.34 18.73 -2.91
N ALA A 323 -28.79 18.88 -4.12
CA ALA A 323 -29.02 20.06 -4.97
C ALA A 323 -30.50 20.26 -5.33
N LEU A 324 -31.19 19.17 -5.68
CA LEU A 324 -32.63 19.19 -5.91
C LEU A 324 -33.44 19.61 -4.67
N GLY A 325 -33.00 19.09 -3.50
CA GLY A 325 -33.59 19.46 -2.20
C GLY A 325 -33.45 20.95 -1.90
N ILE A 326 -32.28 21.55 -2.16
CA ILE A 326 -32.09 23.02 -2.01
C ILE A 326 -32.97 23.78 -2.97
N THR A 327 -33.00 23.39 -4.26
CA THR A 327 -33.81 24.05 -5.30
C THR A 327 -35.29 24.05 -4.92
N ASN A 328 -35.81 22.89 -4.50
CA ASN A 328 -37.22 22.76 -4.10
C ASN A 328 -37.55 23.61 -2.88
N THR A 329 -36.68 23.60 -1.87
CA THR A 329 -36.84 24.44 -0.68
C THR A 329 -36.81 25.92 -1.00
N MET A 330 -35.94 26.34 -1.92
CA MET A 330 -35.85 27.74 -2.36
C MET A 330 -37.09 28.19 -3.15
N ILE A 331 -37.61 27.34 -4.06
CA ILE A 331 -38.85 27.63 -4.81
C ILE A 331 -39.99 27.88 -3.83
N MET A 332 -40.15 27.00 -2.85
CA MET A 332 -41.23 27.12 -1.86
C MET A 332 -41.05 28.33 -0.94
N SER A 333 -39.80 28.61 -0.51
CA SER A 333 -39.47 29.81 0.29
C SER A 333 -39.84 31.11 -0.44
N ILE A 334 -39.62 31.14 -1.75
CA ILE A 334 -39.93 32.30 -2.60
C ILE A 334 -41.43 32.46 -2.77
N SER A 335 -42.17 31.36 -3.05
CA SER A 335 -43.64 31.43 -3.25
C SER A 335 -44.34 31.93 -1.99
N GLU A 336 -43.93 31.51 -0.79
CA GLU A 336 -44.50 31.94 0.46
C GLU A 336 -44.20 33.39 0.85
N ARG A 337 -43.18 34.02 0.22
CA ARG A 337 -42.74 35.39 0.48
C ARG A 337 -42.93 36.30 -0.73
N THR A 338 -43.76 35.89 -1.66
CA THR A 338 -43.99 36.66 -2.93
C THR A 338 -44.46 38.10 -2.61
N ARG A 339 -45.34 38.27 -1.61
CA ARG A 339 -45.82 39.58 -1.18
C ARG A 339 -44.71 40.45 -0.55
N GLU A 340 -43.86 39.87 0.33
CA GLU A 340 -42.71 40.57 0.91
C GLU A 340 -41.74 41.04 -0.20
N ILE A 341 -41.49 40.22 -1.22
CA ILE A 341 -40.67 40.56 -2.39
C ILE A 341 -41.32 41.72 -3.18
N GLY A 342 -42.62 41.68 -3.37
CA GLY A 342 -43.38 42.75 -4.05
C GLY A 342 -43.26 44.10 -3.31
N ILE A 343 -43.43 44.09 -1.98
CA ILE A 343 -43.29 45.28 -1.13
C ILE A 343 -41.85 45.83 -1.19
N MET A 344 -40.82 44.96 -1.09
CA MET A 344 -39.44 45.41 -1.22
C MET A 344 -39.15 46.09 -2.54
N LYS A 345 -39.72 45.58 -3.64
CA LYS A 345 -39.61 46.20 -4.97
C LYS A 345 -40.34 47.52 -5.06
N ALA A 346 -41.56 47.60 -4.53
CA ALA A 346 -42.34 48.85 -4.47
C ALA A 346 -41.65 49.95 -3.67
N LEU A 347 -40.91 49.58 -2.64
CA LEU A 347 -40.08 50.50 -1.82
C LEU A 347 -38.74 50.85 -2.47
N GLY A 348 -38.48 50.41 -3.70
CA GLY A 348 -37.28 50.77 -4.46
C GLY A 348 -36.03 49.91 -4.19
N CYS A 349 -36.17 48.72 -3.60
CA CYS A 349 -35.04 47.81 -3.42
C CYS A 349 -34.54 47.34 -4.80
N TYR A 350 -33.18 47.35 -4.98
CA TYR A 350 -32.58 46.87 -6.21
C TYR A 350 -32.80 45.36 -6.38
N VAL A 351 -33.11 44.94 -7.57
CA VAL A 351 -33.26 43.51 -7.98
C VAL A 351 -32.04 42.68 -7.60
N ARG A 352 -30.85 43.28 -7.66
CA ARG A 352 -29.59 42.65 -7.28
C ARG A 352 -29.56 42.31 -5.80
N ASP A 353 -30.08 43.19 -4.95
CA ASP A 353 -30.06 42.97 -3.47
C ASP A 353 -31.04 41.85 -3.10
N ILE A 354 -32.20 41.77 -3.73
CA ILE A 354 -33.20 40.71 -3.54
C ILE A 354 -32.60 39.36 -3.98
N ARG A 355 -31.95 39.33 -5.15
CA ARG A 355 -31.24 38.11 -5.61
C ARG A 355 -30.15 37.69 -4.64
N LEU A 356 -29.35 38.65 -4.15
CA LEU A 356 -28.28 38.37 -3.22
C LEU A 356 -28.79 37.79 -1.89
N LEU A 357 -29.94 38.25 -1.40
CA LEU A 357 -30.60 37.73 -0.22
C LEU A 357 -30.90 36.23 -0.34
N PHE A 358 -31.52 35.82 -1.47
CA PHE A 358 -31.81 34.39 -1.68
C PHE A 358 -30.58 33.55 -1.95
N LEU A 359 -29.57 34.08 -2.64
CA LEU A 359 -28.30 33.40 -2.82
C LEU A 359 -27.55 33.22 -1.51
N THR A 360 -27.57 34.21 -0.62
CA THR A 360 -26.95 34.06 0.71
C THR A 360 -27.69 33.04 1.58
N GLU A 361 -29.02 32.93 1.46
CA GLU A 361 -29.83 31.91 2.13
C GLU A 361 -29.45 30.49 1.64
N ALA A 362 -29.37 30.30 0.32
CA ALA A 362 -28.96 29.04 -0.29
C ALA A 362 -27.49 28.68 0.06
N GLY A 363 -26.59 29.65 0.00
CA GLY A 363 -25.19 29.48 0.40
C GLY A 363 -25.03 29.15 1.89
N ALA A 364 -25.86 29.74 2.75
CA ALA A 364 -25.86 29.44 4.19
C ALA A 364 -26.34 28.01 4.47
N ILE A 365 -27.33 27.50 3.74
CA ILE A 365 -27.77 26.10 3.81
C ILE A 365 -26.61 25.19 3.39
N GLY A 366 -25.91 25.51 2.29
CA GLY A 366 -24.71 24.80 1.84
C GLY A 366 -23.60 24.81 2.87
N LEU A 367 -23.31 25.94 3.50
CA LEU A 367 -22.32 26.10 4.55
C LEU A 367 -22.63 25.25 5.78
N LEU A 368 -23.87 25.34 6.29
CA LEU A 368 -24.30 24.56 7.46
C LEU A 368 -24.27 23.07 7.18
N GLY A 369 -24.75 22.63 6.00
CA GLY A 369 -24.67 21.24 5.57
C GLY A 369 -23.24 20.75 5.38
N GLY A 370 -22.38 21.57 4.80
CA GLY A 370 -20.95 21.26 4.63
C GLY A 370 -20.20 21.12 5.96
N LEU A 371 -20.39 22.05 6.89
CA LEU A 371 -19.78 21.97 8.23
C LEU A 371 -20.25 20.74 9.01
N ALA A 372 -21.58 20.51 9.03
CA ALA A 372 -22.15 19.35 9.70
C ALA A 372 -21.73 18.04 9.01
N GLY A 373 -21.65 18.03 7.66
CA GLY A 373 -21.15 16.91 6.88
C GLY A 373 -19.69 16.57 7.16
N CYS A 374 -18.81 17.57 7.25
CA CYS A 374 -17.41 17.39 7.64
C CYS A 374 -17.27 16.85 9.06
N LEU A 375 -18.06 17.35 10.01
CA LEU A 375 -18.06 16.84 11.39
C LEU A 375 -18.48 15.37 11.45
N LEU A 376 -19.58 15.04 10.77
CA LEU A 376 -20.06 13.66 10.70
C LEU A 376 -19.03 12.74 10.01
N SER A 377 -18.41 13.20 8.92
CA SER A 377 -17.35 12.46 8.22
C SER A 377 -16.16 12.17 9.13
N PHE A 378 -15.76 13.14 9.95
CA PHE A 378 -14.66 12.95 10.89
C PHE A 378 -15.01 11.88 11.93
N ILE A 379 -16.21 11.91 12.49
CA ILE A 379 -16.70 10.90 13.44
C ILE A 379 -16.74 9.51 12.78
N LEU A 380 -17.32 9.40 11.58
CA LEU A 380 -17.40 8.14 10.86
C LEU A 380 -16.01 7.59 10.48
N SER A 381 -15.10 8.44 10.02
CA SER A 381 -13.71 8.06 9.74
C SER A 381 -13.01 7.50 10.98
N LEU A 382 -13.23 8.13 12.12
CA LEU A 382 -12.68 7.68 13.40
C LEU A 382 -13.24 6.30 13.79
N ILE A 383 -14.55 6.10 13.64
CA ILE A 383 -15.20 4.80 13.91
C ILE A 383 -14.66 3.72 12.98
N ILE A 384 -14.58 3.99 11.67
CA ILE A 384 -14.04 3.05 10.67
C ILE A 384 -12.62 2.63 11.04
N ASN A 385 -11.76 3.59 11.38
CA ASN A 385 -10.38 3.30 11.76
C ASN A 385 -10.29 2.52 13.08
N MET A 386 -11.12 2.85 14.09
CA MET A 386 -11.12 2.12 15.36
C MET A 386 -11.59 0.66 15.18
N VAL A 387 -12.63 0.44 14.40
CA VAL A 387 -13.11 -0.92 14.07
C VAL A 387 -12.03 -1.72 13.35
N SER A 388 -11.31 -1.10 12.41
CA SER A 388 -10.23 -1.76 11.67
C SER A 388 -9.00 -2.10 12.54
N LEU A 389 -8.83 -1.40 13.68
CA LEU A 389 -7.75 -1.63 14.64
C LEU A 389 -8.11 -2.63 15.77
N GLY A 390 -9.23 -3.32 15.63
CA GLY A 390 -9.65 -4.35 16.60
C GLY A 390 -10.50 -3.85 17.77
N GLY A 391 -11.07 -2.63 17.68
CA GLY A 391 -12.08 -2.15 18.62
C GLY A 391 -11.77 -0.85 19.36
N PHE A 392 -12.65 -0.49 20.26
CA PHE A 392 -12.64 0.77 21.01
C PHE A 392 -11.72 0.69 22.24
N SER A 393 -10.45 1.08 22.05
CA SER A 393 -9.50 1.25 23.16
C SER A 393 -8.83 2.65 23.11
N PRO A 394 -8.37 3.20 24.25
CA PRO A 394 -7.69 4.50 24.27
C PRO A 394 -6.43 4.55 23.39
N GLY A 395 -5.69 3.43 23.28
CA GLY A 395 -4.54 3.32 22.41
C GLY A 395 -4.92 3.34 20.92
N ASN A 396 -6.02 2.69 20.56
CA ASN A 396 -6.55 2.68 19.19
C ASN A 396 -7.09 4.05 18.77
N LEU A 397 -7.63 4.83 19.70
CA LEU A 397 -8.08 6.20 19.43
C LEU A 397 -6.93 7.09 18.95
N LEU A 398 -5.81 7.05 19.66
CA LEU A 398 -4.62 7.82 19.27
C LEU A 398 -4.07 7.36 17.91
N ALA A 399 -4.01 6.05 17.69
CA ALA A 399 -3.57 5.44 16.43
C ALA A 399 -4.52 5.76 15.27
N ALA A 400 -5.84 5.79 15.50
CA ALA A 400 -6.85 6.13 14.51
C ALA A 400 -6.75 7.59 14.04
N VAL A 401 -6.38 8.52 14.95
CA VAL A 401 -6.24 9.95 14.65
C VAL A 401 -4.86 10.27 14.07
N ALA A 402 -3.79 9.93 14.82
CA ALA A 402 -2.42 10.32 14.47
C ALA A 402 -1.76 9.36 13.45
N GLY A 403 -2.25 8.12 13.36
CA GLY A 403 -1.58 7.05 12.60
C GLY A 403 -0.29 6.59 13.28
N GLY A 404 0.32 5.55 12.75
CA GLY A 404 1.62 5.02 13.19
C GLY A 404 2.38 4.40 12.02
N LYS A 405 3.69 4.13 12.19
CA LYS A 405 4.55 3.52 11.16
C LYS A 405 4.07 2.13 10.71
N ALA A 406 3.37 1.41 11.59
CA ALA A 406 2.88 0.04 11.34
C ALA A 406 1.35 -0.06 11.23
N VAL A 407 0.61 1.06 11.35
CA VAL A 407 -0.86 1.05 11.39
C VAL A 407 -1.41 1.48 10.05
N ALA A 408 -2.07 0.57 9.35
CA ALA A 408 -2.82 0.87 8.13
C ALA A 408 -4.18 1.48 8.50
N ARG A 409 -4.40 2.74 8.12
CA ARG A 409 -5.69 3.42 8.28
C ARG A 409 -6.51 3.25 7.01
N ILE A 410 -7.76 2.79 7.15
CA ILE A 410 -8.67 2.64 6.02
C ILE A 410 -9.16 4.00 5.52
N SER A 411 -9.33 4.96 6.43
CA SER A 411 -9.83 6.30 6.11
C SER A 411 -8.86 7.37 6.61
N VAL A 412 -8.41 8.23 5.69
CA VAL A 412 -7.50 9.36 5.97
C VAL A 412 -8.12 10.63 5.44
N ILE A 413 -8.47 11.56 6.33
CA ILE A 413 -9.05 12.85 5.97
C ILE A 413 -7.97 13.93 6.05
N PRO A 414 -7.37 14.36 4.93
CA PRO A 414 -6.43 15.47 4.94
C PRO A 414 -7.17 16.80 5.14
N PRO A 415 -6.54 17.82 5.76
CA PRO A 415 -7.20 19.12 6.04
C PRO A 415 -7.72 19.82 4.79
N TRP A 416 -7.03 19.70 3.66
CA TRP A 416 -7.46 20.29 2.39
C TRP A 416 -8.81 19.72 1.92
N LEU A 417 -9.09 18.44 2.19
CA LEU A 417 -10.34 17.78 1.79
C LEU A 417 -11.54 18.37 2.54
N MET A 418 -11.39 18.67 3.83
CA MET A 418 -12.42 19.33 4.63
C MET A 418 -12.72 20.73 4.09
N LEU A 419 -11.69 21.52 3.80
CA LEU A 419 -11.84 22.84 3.21
C LEU A 419 -12.53 22.76 1.83
N PHE A 420 -12.06 21.84 1.00
CA PHE A 420 -12.66 21.60 -0.32
C PHE A 420 -14.14 21.24 -0.20
N ALA A 421 -14.51 20.34 0.71
CA ALA A 421 -15.88 19.89 0.90
C ALA A 421 -16.80 21.03 1.34
N ILE A 422 -16.35 21.90 2.25
CA ILE A 422 -17.11 23.09 2.67
C ILE A 422 -17.31 24.05 1.51
N VAL A 423 -16.24 24.41 0.81
CA VAL A 423 -16.31 25.32 -0.36
C VAL A 423 -17.23 24.76 -1.43
N PHE A 424 -17.10 23.47 -1.71
CA PHE A 424 -17.89 22.76 -2.70
C PHE A 424 -19.38 22.69 -2.32
N SER A 425 -19.69 22.45 -1.04
CA SER A 425 -21.04 22.44 -0.49
C SER A 425 -21.72 23.83 -0.62
N VAL A 426 -20.96 24.89 -0.33
CA VAL A 426 -21.44 26.28 -0.54
C VAL A 426 -21.68 26.55 -2.02
N ALA A 427 -20.76 26.13 -2.90
CA ALA A 427 -20.90 26.30 -4.35
C ALA A 427 -22.17 25.61 -4.87
N ILE A 428 -22.46 24.39 -4.42
CA ILE A 428 -23.70 23.68 -4.79
C ILE A 428 -24.92 24.43 -4.27
N GLY A 429 -24.90 24.93 -3.03
CA GLY A 429 -25.96 25.76 -2.50
C GLY A 429 -26.23 26.98 -3.40
N LEU A 430 -25.18 27.69 -3.80
CA LEU A 430 -25.30 28.86 -4.68
C LEU A 430 -25.81 28.50 -6.07
N VAL A 431 -25.31 27.44 -6.70
CA VAL A 431 -25.72 26.98 -8.01
C VAL A 431 -27.20 26.55 -8.00
N SER A 432 -27.59 25.73 -7.01
CA SER A 432 -28.95 25.23 -6.84
C SER A 432 -29.96 26.35 -6.52
N GLY A 433 -29.52 27.36 -5.77
CA GLY A 433 -30.34 28.54 -5.41
C GLY A 433 -30.40 29.60 -6.50
N TYR A 434 -29.52 29.57 -7.50
CA TYR A 434 -29.45 30.62 -8.53
C TYR A 434 -30.70 30.70 -9.41
N HIS A 435 -31.18 29.54 -9.88
CA HIS A 435 -32.37 29.49 -10.76
C HIS A 435 -33.63 30.00 -10.04
N PRO A 436 -34.00 29.51 -8.84
CA PRO A 436 -35.12 30.02 -8.06
C PRO A 436 -34.99 31.52 -7.74
N ALA A 437 -33.80 31.95 -7.26
CA ALA A 437 -33.57 33.37 -6.95
C ALA A 437 -33.76 34.28 -8.15
N ASN A 438 -33.38 33.83 -9.36
CA ASN A 438 -33.57 34.58 -10.59
C ASN A 438 -35.05 34.62 -10.99
N LYS A 439 -35.83 33.57 -10.73
CA LYS A 439 -37.29 33.55 -10.93
C LYS A 439 -38.00 34.51 -9.97
N ALA A 440 -37.61 34.56 -8.71
CA ALA A 440 -38.17 35.47 -7.71
C ALA A 440 -38.07 36.94 -8.10
N VAL A 441 -36.95 37.35 -8.68
CA VAL A 441 -36.74 38.75 -9.06
C VAL A 441 -37.45 39.14 -10.36
N LYS A 442 -38.02 38.21 -11.12
CA LYS A 442 -38.80 38.47 -12.35
C LYS A 442 -40.29 38.73 -12.08
N ILE A 443 -40.80 38.37 -10.88
CA ILE A 443 -42.21 38.57 -10.52
C ILE A 443 -42.51 40.10 -10.48
N PRO A 444 -43.52 40.62 -11.22
CA PRO A 444 -43.88 42.03 -11.15
C PRO A 444 -44.35 42.45 -9.75
N ALA A 445 -43.97 43.66 -9.30
CA ALA A 445 -44.32 44.13 -7.95
C ALA A 445 -45.84 44.19 -7.74
N LEU A 446 -46.58 44.65 -8.71
CA LEU A 446 -48.04 44.77 -8.66
C LEU A 446 -48.74 43.42 -8.54
N GLU A 447 -48.27 42.43 -9.26
CA GLU A 447 -48.80 41.06 -9.29
C GLU A 447 -48.46 40.34 -7.95
N ALA A 448 -47.24 40.57 -7.43
CA ALA A 448 -46.79 40.02 -6.16
C ALA A 448 -47.58 40.55 -4.95
N ILE A 449 -48.12 41.79 -5.02
CA ILE A 449 -48.90 42.39 -3.93
C ILE A 449 -50.39 42.00 -4.05
N LYS A 450 -50.89 41.78 -5.31
CA LYS A 450 -52.30 41.49 -5.57
C LYS A 450 -52.68 40.02 -5.37
N ASN A 451 -51.74 39.10 -5.37
CA ASN A 451 -52.01 37.69 -5.04
C ASN A 451 -52.37 37.52 -3.57
N GLU A 452 -53.66 37.62 -3.31
CA GLU A 452 -54.35 37.13 -2.13
C GLU A 452 -54.81 35.69 -2.45
N GLU A 453 -53.95 34.69 -2.21
CA GLU A 453 -54.39 33.29 -2.01
C GLU A 453 -53.21 32.49 -1.45
#